data_258d7fb0b851303de47b4b8d47867d3d
#
_entry.id   258d7fb0b851303de47b4b8d47867d3d
#
_cell.length_a   1.000
_cell.length_b   1.000
_cell.length_c   1.000
_cell.angle_alpha   90.00
_cell.angle_beta   90.00
_cell.angle_gamma   90.00
#
_symmetry.space_group_name_H-M   'P 1'
#
loop_
_entity.id
_entity.type
_entity.pdbx_description
1 polymer ?
#
loop_
_entity_poly.entity_id
_entity_poly.type
_entity_poly.pdbx_seq_one_letter_code
_entity_poly.pdbx_strand_id
1 'polypeptide(L)'
;GDLGAAAALSFQHRNLFKGSELFSFRIRGAFEAVSGLQTTYRDDGYTEIGAEASLNFPRFIFPFLSADYRKKIRATTELNMQYNYQFRPEFTRIVASAGWGYRWGVKQQYTQHRIDLIDVNYLYMPWISSDFKDKYLKENDENYILKYNYEDRLIVRTGYSFTFNSAGSALVNNTLIGNSYAIRFNVESAGNLLYAFSELAHLP
;
A
#
# COMPACT_ATOMS: atom_id res chain seq x y z
N GLY A 1 -2.63 11.37 31.50
CA GLY A 1 -2.62 11.73 30.09
C GLY A 1 -1.53 10.99 29.37
N ASP A 2 -1.82 10.49 28.20
CA ASP A 2 -0.88 9.76 27.40
C ASP A 2 0.10 10.72 26.73
N LEU A 3 1.38 10.38 26.69
CA LEU A 3 2.42 11.19 26.09
C LEU A 3 2.98 10.43 24.88
N GLY A 4 2.91 11.06 23.71
CA GLY A 4 3.45 10.49 22.49
C GLY A 4 4.46 11.38 21.79
N ALA A 5 5.39 10.77 21.07
CA ALA A 5 6.34 11.45 20.19
C ALA A 5 6.46 10.67 18.88
N ALA A 6 6.55 11.40 17.76
CA ALA A 6 6.77 10.82 16.44
C ALA A 6 7.82 11.63 15.66
N ALA A 7 8.61 10.93 14.88
CA ALA A 7 9.58 11.52 13.96
C ALA A 7 9.54 10.82 12.61
N ALA A 8 9.79 11.56 11.55
CA ALA A 8 9.91 10.99 10.21
C ALA A 8 11.06 11.66 9.46
N LEU A 9 11.79 10.86 8.70
CA LEU A 9 12.84 11.30 7.80
C LEU A 9 12.48 10.86 6.39
N SER A 10 12.55 11.78 5.43
CA SER A 10 12.27 11.51 4.03
C SER A 10 13.47 11.89 3.17
N PHE A 11 13.79 11.04 2.22
CA PHE A 11 14.85 11.24 1.23
C PHE A 11 14.28 11.05 -0.16
N GLN A 12 14.66 11.93 -1.07
CA GLN A 12 14.31 11.81 -2.49
C GLN A 12 15.55 11.99 -3.35
N HIS A 13 15.68 11.14 -4.34
CA HIS A 13 16.73 11.23 -5.33
C HIS A 13 16.14 11.12 -6.74
N ARG A 14 16.49 12.09 -7.59
CA ARG A 14 16.10 12.08 -9.00
C ARG A 14 17.27 11.55 -9.83
N ASN A 15 16.94 10.77 -10.85
CA ASN A 15 17.91 10.28 -11.81
C ASN A 15 18.91 9.26 -11.22
N LEU A 16 18.41 8.35 -10.40
CA LEU A 16 19.21 7.33 -9.70
C LEU A 16 19.99 6.43 -10.69
N PHE A 17 19.36 6.05 -11.80
CA PHE A 17 19.92 5.21 -12.86
C PHE A 17 20.16 5.97 -14.17
N LYS A 18 20.28 7.31 -14.12
CA LYS A 18 20.48 8.21 -15.29
C LYS A 18 19.34 8.17 -16.32
N GLY A 19 18.12 7.82 -15.90
CA GLY A 19 16.91 7.71 -16.73
C GLY A 19 15.74 8.57 -16.22
N SER A 20 16.03 9.61 -15.41
CA SER A 20 15.04 10.51 -14.81
C SER A 20 14.07 9.82 -13.86
N GLU A 21 14.47 8.73 -13.25
CA GLU A 21 13.70 8.03 -12.23
C GLU A 21 13.62 8.87 -10.96
N LEU A 22 12.48 8.79 -10.28
CA LEU A 22 12.28 9.35 -8.96
C LEU A 22 12.29 8.22 -7.93
N PHE A 23 13.33 8.19 -7.11
CA PHE A 23 13.40 7.36 -5.92
C PHE A 23 12.99 8.18 -4.71
N SER A 24 12.09 7.65 -3.90
CA SER A 24 11.69 8.22 -2.61
C SER A 24 11.81 7.16 -1.54
N PHE A 25 12.40 7.54 -0.42
CA PHE A 25 12.52 6.70 0.77
C PHE A 25 12.07 7.50 1.98
N ARG A 26 11.29 6.86 2.85
CA ARG A 26 10.81 7.46 4.09
C ARG A 26 10.91 6.44 5.22
N ILE A 27 11.43 6.88 6.35
CA ILE A 27 11.39 6.14 7.60
C ILE A 27 10.64 6.97 8.64
N ARG A 28 9.83 6.31 9.45
CA ARG A 28 9.11 6.93 10.55
C ARG A 28 9.22 6.09 11.80
N GLY A 29 9.23 6.76 12.95
CA GLY A 29 9.15 6.15 14.25
C GLY A 29 8.15 6.92 15.09
N ALA A 30 7.34 6.21 15.87
CA ALA A 30 6.43 6.79 16.84
C ALA A 30 6.47 5.96 18.12
N PHE A 31 6.36 6.67 19.23
CA PHE A 31 6.26 6.09 20.56
C PHE A 31 5.15 6.81 21.33
N GLU A 32 4.35 6.05 22.07
CA GLU A 32 3.30 6.58 22.93
C GLU A 32 3.33 5.83 24.27
N ALA A 33 3.52 6.57 25.35
CA ALA A 33 3.42 6.04 26.70
C ALA A 33 1.94 6.12 27.12
N VAL A 34 1.35 4.98 27.44
CA VAL A 34 -0.06 4.87 27.86
C VAL A 34 -0.10 4.65 29.36
N SER A 35 -0.70 5.59 30.09
CA SER A 35 -0.85 5.48 31.54
C SER A 35 -2.16 4.75 31.89
N GLY A 36 -2.08 3.81 32.85
CA GLY A 36 -3.25 3.11 33.38
C GLY A 36 -3.57 1.77 32.75
N LEU A 37 -2.65 1.18 31.98
CA LEU A 37 -2.75 -0.21 31.56
C LEU A 37 -2.67 -1.13 32.80
N GLN A 38 -3.44 -2.22 32.77
CA GLN A 38 -3.40 -3.22 33.83
C GLN A 38 -2.00 -3.87 33.87
N THR A 39 -1.48 -4.14 35.05
CA THR A 39 -0.15 -4.72 35.31
C THR A 39 0.14 -6.08 34.62
N THR A 40 -0.83 -6.63 33.93
CA THR A 40 -0.76 -7.89 33.20
C THR A 40 -0.07 -7.78 31.84
N TYR A 41 0.09 -6.55 31.32
CA TYR A 41 0.71 -6.32 30.01
C TYR A 41 2.22 -6.11 30.15
N ARG A 42 2.96 -6.55 29.13
CA ARG A 42 4.41 -6.64 29.12
C ARG A 42 5.13 -5.28 29.13
N ASP A 43 4.48 -4.24 28.62
CA ASP A 43 5.02 -2.90 28.47
C ASP A 43 3.91 -1.85 28.46
N ASP A 44 4.17 -0.67 28.99
CA ASP A 44 3.23 0.45 29.13
C ASP A 44 3.25 1.40 27.92
N GLY A 45 3.71 0.97 26.75
CA GLY A 45 3.85 1.86 25.61
C GLY A 45 3.56 1.23 24.26
N TYR A 46 3.21 2.08 23.32
CA TYR A 46 3.06 1.74 21.91
C TYR A 46 4.29 2.20 21.14
N THR A 47 4.86 1.30 20.34
CA THR A 47 5.97 1.63 19.45
C THR A 47 5.59 1.28 18.02
N GLU A 48 5.82 2.20 17.09
CA GLU A 48 5.62 1.99 15.67
C GLU A 48 6.87 2.41 14.90
N ILE A 49 7.34 1.54 14.02
CA ILE A 49 8.44 1.81 13.10
C ILE A 49 7.96 1.48 11.69
N GLY A 50 8.03 2.47 10.80
CA GLY A 50 7.64 2.32 9.39
C GLY A 50 8.78 2.69 8.45
N ALA A 51 8.89 1.96 7.35
CA ALA A 51 9.78 2.28 6.24
C ALA A 51 9.01 2.14 4.93
N GLU A 52 9.14 3.13 4.06
CA GLU A 52 8.50 3.19 2.75
C GLU A 52 9.56 3.49 1.70
N ALA A 53 9.53 2.76 0.60
CA ALA A 53 10.38 3.02 -0.57
C ALA A 53 9.51 3.03 -1.82
N SER A 54 9.72 4.00 -2.70
CA SER A 54 9.07 4.04 -4.00
C SER A 54 10.05 4.40 -5.10
N LEU A 55 9.87 3.79 -6.26
CA LEU A 55 10.68 4.03 -7.44
C LEU A 55 9.76 4.21 -8.65
N ASN A 56 9.78 5.42 -9.21
CA ASN A 56 8.95 5.79 -10.34
C ASN A 56 9.84 5.98 -11.57
N PHE A 57 9.60 5.19 -12.59
CA PHE A 57 10.26 5.31 -13.89
C PHE A 57 9.35 6.09 -14.85
N PRO A 58 9.82 7.17 -15.50
CA PRO A 58 9.02 7.93 -16.46
C PRO A 58 8.89 7.22 -17.81
N ARG A 59 8.96 5.89 -17.80
CA ARG A 59 8.89 5.02 -18.97
C ARG A 59 8.21 3.70 -18.61
N PHE A 60 7.64 3.06 -19.60
CA PHE A 60 7.08 1.72 -19.45
C PHE A 60 8.20 0.67 -19.38
N ILE A 61 8.28 -0.06 -18.28
CA ILE A 61 9.25 -1.15 -18.07
C ILE A 61 8.47 -2.45 -17.85
N PHE A 62 8.61 -3.37 -18.79
CA PHE A 62 8.05 -4.71 -18.65
C PHE A 62 9.06 -5.73 -19.21
N PRO A 63 9.53 -6.70 -18.41
CA PRO A 63 10.64 -7.58 -18.79
C PRO A 63 10.33 -8.50 -19.96
N PHE A 64 9.04 -8.85 -20.16
CA PHE A 64 8.61 -9.83 -21.16
C PHE A 64 8.23 -9.20 -22.51
N LEU A 65 8.34 -7.88 -22.69
CA LEU A 65 8.07 -7.21 -23.96
C LEU A 65 9.35 -6.71 -24.62
N SER A 66 9.38 -6.82 -25.96
CA SER A 66 10.51 -6.32 -26.73
C SER A 66 10.70 -4.80 -26.60
N ALA A 67 11.93 -4.33 -26.81
CA ALA A 67 12.28 -2.92 -26.68
C ALA A 67 11.45 -1.99 -27.59
N ASP A 68 11.10 -2.45 -28.79
CA ASP A 68 10.36 -1.67 -29.78
C ASP A 68 8.89 -1.48 -29.38
N TYR A 69 8.26 -2.46 -28.75
CA TYR A 69 6.92 -2.31 -28.20
C TYR A 69 6.92 -1.41 -26.97
N ARG A 70 7.90 -1.56 -26.07
CA ARG A 70 8.01 -0.72 -24.86
C ARG A 70 8.12 0.77 -25.16
N LYS A 71 8.86 1.13 -26.21
CA LYS A 71 9.01 2.54 -26.64
C LYS A 71 7.71 3.19 -27.12
N LYS A 72 6.74 2.40 -27.57
CA LYS A 72 5.44 2.88 -28.05
C LYS A 72 4.46 3.19 -26.92
N ILE A 73 4.67 2.58 -25.76
CA ILE A 73 3.76 2.71 -24.61
C ILE A 73 4.20 3.92 -23.76
N ARG A 74 3.35 4.92 -23.68
CA ARG A 74 3.58 6.14 -22.88
C ARG A 74 2.99 6.00 -21.49
N ALA A 75 3.56 5.11 -20.69
CA ALA A 75 3.17 4.90 -19.32
C ALA A 75 4.37 5.03 -18.38
N THR A 76 4.14 5.45 -17.17
CA THR A 76 5.10 5.40 -16.06
C THR A 76 5.00 4.06 -15.36
N THR A 77 6.13 3.52 -14.93
CA THR A 77 6.21 2.31 -14.09
C THR A 77 6.41 2.73 -12.66
N GLU A 78 5.61 2.19 -11.76
CA GLU A 78 5.66 2.47 -10.32
C GLU A 78 5.96 1.18 -9.56
N LEU A 79 7.02 1.23 -8.76
CA LEU A 79 7.35 0.19 -7.79
C LEU A 79 7.26 0.81 -6.41
N ASN A 80 6.60 0.13 -5.49
CA ASN A 80 6.48 0.57 -4.10
C ASN A 80 6.69 -0.60 -3.16
N MET A 81 7.31 -0.31 -2.03
CA MET A 81 7.50 -1.22 -0.92
C MET A 81 7.21 -0.49 0.37
N GLN A 82 6.56 -1.16 1.29
CA GLN A 82 6.24 -0.63 2.61
C GLN A 82 6.45 -1.71 3.66
N TYR A 83 7.01 -1.31 4.77
CA TYR A 83 7.16 -2.13 5.96
C TYR A 83 6.68 -1.32 7.16
N ASN A 84 5.86 -1.92 8.01
CA ASN A 84 5.36 -1.33 9.24
C ASN A 84 5.44 -2.37 10.36
N TYR A 85 6.17 -2.04 11.40
CA TYR A 85 6.26 -2.79 12.65
C TYR A 85 5.50 -2.02 13.73
N GLN A 86 4.54 -2.67 14.36
CA GLN A 86 3.80 -2.14 15.50
C GLN A 86 3.96 -3.07 16.69
N PHE A 87 4.47 -2.52 17.75
CA PHE A 87 4.50 -3.16 19.07
C PHE A 87 3.45 -2.49 19.96
N ARG A 88 2.56 -3.30 20.48
CA ARG A 88 1.56 -2.93 21.48
C ARG A 88 1.59 -3.91 22.63
N PRO A 89 1.16 -3.50 23.85
CA PRO A 89 1.08 -4.41 25.01
C PRO A 89 0.25 -5.67 24.74
N GLU A 90 -0.76 -5.58 23.87
CA GLU A 90 -1.68 -6.65 23.53
C GLU A 90 -1.16 -7.56 22.42
N PHE A 91 -0.41 -7.00 21.46
CA PHE A 91 0.07 -7.74 20.29
C PHE A 91 1.26 -7.06 19.60
N THR A 92 2.00 -7.83 18.85
CA THR A 92 2.98 -7.33 17.87
C THR A 92 2.45 -7.63 16.47
N ARG A 93 2.47 -6.63 15.59
CA ARG A 93 2.00 -6.73 14.22
C ARG A 93 3.05 -6.22 13.25
N ILE A 94 3.29 -7.00 12.20
CA ILE A 94 4.12 -6.63 11.06
C ILE A 94 3.24 -6.59 9.82
N VAL A 95 3.31 -5.48 9.09
CA VAL A 95 2.67 -5.35 7.79
C VAL A 95 3.75 -5.04 6.77
N ALA A 96 3.88 -5.90 5.78
CA ALA A 96 4.78 -5.69 4.65
C ALA A 96 3.97 -5.67 3.36
N SER A 97 4.24 -4.71 2.49
CA SER A 97 3.59 -4.65 1.18
C SER A 97 4.59 -4.35 0.08
N ALA A 98 4.32 -4.87 -1.12
CA ALA A 98 5.07 -4.59 -2.32
C ALA A 98 4.12 -4.50 -3.50
N GLY A 99 4.28 -3.45 -4.31
CA GLY A 99 3.41 -3.21 -5.45
C GLY A 99 4.19 -2.88 -6.71
N TRP A 100 3.64 -3.30 -7.83
CA TRP A 100 4.09 -2.98 -9.17
C TRP A 100 2.90 -2.57 -10.02
N GLY A 101 2.94 -1.35 -10.53
CA GLY A 101 1.86 -0.80 -11.32
C GLY A 101 2.33 0.09 -12.45
N TYR A 102 1.37 0.49 -13.27
CA TYR A 102 1.57 1.40 -14.38
C TYR A 102 0.55 2.52 -14.33
N ARG A 103 0.99 3.72 -14.68
CA ARG A 103 0.12 4.89 -14.79
C ARG A 103 0.33 5.56 -16.14
N TRP A 104 -0.76 5.90 -16.79
CA TRP A 104 -0.73 6.70 -18.02
C TRP A 104 -1.91 7.66 -18.05
N GLY A 105 -1.78 8.70 -18.84
CA GLY A 105 -2.82 9.71 -18.99
C GLY A 105 -2.88 10.26 -20.39
N VAL A 106 -4.05 10.72 -20.78
CA VAL A 106 -4.28 11.43 -22.04
C VAL A 106 -4.57 12.88 -21.70
N LYS A 107 -3.55 13.76 -21.87
CA LYS A 107 -3.65 15.19 -21.51
C LYS A 107 -4.85 15.91 -22.14
N GLN A 108 -5.18 15.58 -23.37
CA GLN A 108 -6.30 16.19 -24.09
C GLN A 108 -7.68 15.79 -23.56
N GLN A 109 -7.75 14.67 -22.86
CA GLN A 109 -9.00 14.13 -22.31
C GLN A 109 -9.05 14.21 -20.79
N TYR A 110 -8.03 14.78 -20.13
CA TYR A 110 -7.90 14.89 -18.66
C TYR A 110 -8.19 13.58 -17.93
N THR A 111 -7.82 12.48 -18.59
CA THR A 111 -8.00 11.14 -18.10
C THR A 111 -6.70 10.60 -17.53
N GLN A 112 -6.81 9.87 -16.42
CA GLN A 112 -5.72 9.09 -15.84
C GLN A 112 -6.18 7.65 -15.69
N HIS A 113 -5.31 6.76 -16.07
CA HIS A 113 -5.45 5.33 -15.90
C HIS A 113 -4.32 4.82 -15.00
N ARG A 114 -4.65 3.91 -14.14
CA ARG A 114 -3.69 3.19 -13.33
C ARG A 114 -4.04 1.70 -13.34
N ILE A 115 -3.07 0.87 -13.53
CA ILE A 115 -3.19 -0.57 -13.34
C ILE A 115 -2.18 -1.00 -12.28
N ASP A 116 -2.66 -1.60 -11.21
CA ASP A 116 -1.84 -2.29 -10.22
C ASP A 116 -1.76 -3.75 -10.67
N LEU A 117 -0.63 -4.11 -11.29
CA LEU A 117 -0.44 -5.43 -11.87
C LEU A 117 -0.35 -6.49 -10.78
N ILE A 118 0.44 -6.20 -9.76
CA ILE A 118 0.60 -7.04 -8.57
C ILE A 118 0.73 -6.10 -7.38
N ASP A 119 -0.08 -6.33 -6.35
CA ASP A 119 0.03 -5.70 -5.05
C ASP A 119 -0.07 -6.79 -3.98
N VAL A 120 1.02 -7.04 -3.30
CA VAL A 120 1.16 -8.06 -2.27
C VAL A 120 1.13 -7.37 -0.91
N ASN A 121 0.23 -7.83 -0.05
CA ASN A 121 0.13 -7.37 1.32
C ASN A 121 0.26 -8.59 2.26
N TYR A 122 1.28 -8.56 3.09
CA TYR A 122 1.53 -9.59 4.09
C TYR A 122 1.35 -9.01 5.48
N LEU A 123 0.41 -9.58 6.22
CA LEU A 123 0.16 -9.29 7.63
C LEU A 123 0.68 -10.47 8.45
N TYR A 124 1.53 -10.20 9.42
CA TYR A 124 2.09 -11.18 10.32
C TYR A 124 1.95 -10.74 11.77
N MET A 125 1.47 -11.65 12.62
CA MET A 125 1.21 -11.44 14.04
C MET A 125 2.14 -12.33 14.87
N PRO A 126 3.44 -11.97 15.06
CA PRO A 126 4.41 -12.82 15.75
C PRO A 126 4.07 -13.08 17.22
N TRP A 127 3.33 -12.19 17.83
CA TRP A 127 2.96 -12.33 19.22
C TRP A 127 1.61 -11.67 19.53
N ILE A 128 0.79 -12.36 20.31
CA ILE A 128 -0.47 -11.86 20.85
C ILE A 128 -0.52 -12.30 22.32
N SER A 129 -0.86 -11.40 23.23
CA SER A 129 -1.01 -11.65 24.66
C SER A 129 -2.01 -12.79 24.92
N SER A 130 -1.70 -13.65 25.91
CA SER A 130 -2.62 -14.70 26.35
C SER A 130 -3.94 -14.16 26.85
N ASP A 131 -3.88 -13.09 27.66
CA ASP A 131 -5.07 -12.43 28.19
C ASP A 131 -5.96 -11.85 27.10
N PHE A 132 -5.33 -11.27 26.07
CA PHE A 132 -6.05 -10.76 24.91
C PHE A 132 -6.71 -11.88 24.11
N LYS A 133 -5.98 -13.00 23.90
CA LYS A 133 -6.54 -14.20 23.25
C LYS A 133 -7.72 -14.74 24.01
N ASP A 134 -7.58 -14.90 25.33
CA ASP A 134 -8.61 -15.48 26.19
C ASP A 134 -9.85 -14.60 26.33
N LYS A 135 -9.68 -13.28 26.22
CA LYS A 135 -10.78 -12.34 26.38
C LYS A 135 -11.53 -12.06 25.08
N TYR A 136 -10.82 -12.04 23.94
CA TYR A 136 -11.38 -11.54 22.67
C TYR A 136 -11.31 -12.52 21.50
N LEU A 137 -10.50 -13.59 21.59
CA LEU A 137 -10.25 -14.51 20.48
C LEU A 137 -10.63 -15.95 20.78
N LYS A 138 -11.48 -16.19 21.82
CA LYS A 138 -11.97 -17.54 22.16
C LYS A 138 -12.74 -18.15 21.00
N GLU A 139 -12.59 -19.46 20.85
CA GLU A 139 -13.12 -20.25 19.74
C GLU A 139 -14.65 -20.26 19.67
N ASN A 140 -15.33 -19.95 20.79
CA ASN A 140 -16.78 -19.94 20.92
C ASN A 140 -17.43 -18.52 20.83
N ASP A 141 -16.65 -17.48 20.57
CA ASP A 141 -17.19 -16.14 20.44
C ASP A 141 -17.74 -15.91 19.03
N GLU A 142 -18.97 -15.34 18.97
CA GLU A 142 -19.64 -14.98 17.72
C GLU A 142 -18.89 -13.90 16.89
N ASN A 143 -17.76 -13.37 17.40
CA ASN A 143 -16.94 -12.35 16.76
C ASN A 143 -15.88 -12.94 15.79
N TYR A 144 -16.33 -13.67 14.79
CA TYR A 144 -15.48 -14.21 13.72
C TYR A 144 -14.66 -13.11 13.00
N ILE A 145 -15.22 -11.93 12.85
CA ILE A 145 -14.55 -10.79 12.22
C ILE A 145 -13.35 -10.30 13.04
N LEU A 146 -13.48 -10.31 14.38
CA LEU A 146 -12.39 -9.92 15.26
C LEU A 146 -11.24 -10.93 15.17
N LYS A 147 -11.52 -12.22 15.26
CA LYS A 147 -10.52 -13.29 15.13
C LYS A 147 -9.78 -13.18 13.79
N TYR A 148 -10.51 -12.97 12.70
CA TYR A 148 -9.95 -12.81 11.37
C TYR A 148 -8.96 -11.64 11.27
N ASN A 149 -9.13 -10.56 12.04
CA ASN A 149 -8.22 -9.41 12.03
C ASN A 149 -6.88 -9.65 12.72
N TYR A 150 -6.75 -10.72 13.52
CA TYR A 150 -5.53 -11.06 14.25
C TYR A 150 -4.86 -12.35 13.75
N GLU A 151 -5.20 -12.80 12.54
CA GLU A 151 -4.56 -13.93 11.87
C GLU A 151 -3.54 -13.45 10.83
N ASP A 152 -2.53 -14.27 10.59
CA ASP A 152 -1.55 -14.05 9.52
C ASP A 152 -2.21 -14.15 8.16
N ARG A 153 -1.93 -13.19 7.29
CA ARG A 153 -2.55 -13.14 5.96
C ARG A 153 -1.61 -12.67 4.88
N LEU A 154 -1.69 -13.36 3.75
CA LEU A 154 -1.10 -12.93 2.49
C LEU A 154 -2.23 -12.61 1.51
N ILE A 155 -2.31 -11.36 1.10
CA ILE A 155 -3.31 -10.90 0.14
C ILE A 155 -2.57 -10.42 -1.10
N VAL A 156 -2.87 -11.04 -2.23
CA VAL A 156 -2.38 -10.61 -3.55
C VAL A 156 -3.56 -10.09 -4.34
N ARG A 157 -3.46 -8.85 -4.79
CA ARG A 157 -4.51 -8.19 -5.56
C ARG A 157 -3.99 -7.62 -6.86
N THR A 158 -4.89 -7.47 -7.80
CA THR A 158 -4.73 -6.74 -9.05
C THR A 158 -5.83 -5.70 -9.13
N GLY A 159 -5.51 -4.51 -9.61
CA GLY A 159 -6.48 -3.43 -9.67
C GLY A 159 -6.38 -2.60 -10.94
N TYR A 160 -7.48 -1.99 -11.32
CA TYR A 160 -7.54 -0.97 -12.36
C TYR A 160 -8.33 0.23 -11.87
N SER A 161 -7.77 1.41 -12.08
CA SER A 161 -8.38 2.68 -11.71
C SER A 161 -8.41 3.61 -12.92
N PHE A 162 -9.56 4.19 -13.16
CA PHE A 162 -9.79 5.24 -14.13
C PHE A 162 -10.24 6.50 -13.42
N THR A 163 -9.65 7.64 -13.78
CA THR A 163 -10.06 8.95 -13.27
C THR A 163 -10.20 9.92 -14.44
N PHE A 164 -11.35 10.56 -14.53
CA PHE A 164 -11.60 11.68 -15.42
C PHE A 164 -11.86 12.93 -14.58
N ASN A 165 -11.28 14.06 -14.97
CA ASN A 165 -11.51 15.34 -14.29
C ASN A 165 -11.76 16.44 -15.31
N SER A 166 -12.98 16.95 -15.37
CA SER A 166 -13.37 18.00 -16.30
C SER A 166 -12.80 19.38 -15.94
N ALA A 167 -12.32 19.56 -14.72
CA ALA A 167 -11.74 20.85 -14.28
C ALA A 167 -10.55 21.27 -15.15
N GLY A 168 -9.78 20.31 -15.66
CA GLY A 168 -8.66 20.59 -16.56
C GLY A 168 -9.09 21.19 -17.91
N SER A 169 -10.26 20.79 -18.43
CA SER A 169 -10.81 21.33 -19.68
C SER A 169 -11.54 22.67 -19.48
N ALA A 170 -11.97 22.96 -18.27
CA ALA A 170 -12.68 24.18 -17.91
C ALA A 170 -11.75 25.34 -17.52
N LEU A 171 -10.42 25.12 -17.51
CA LEU A 171 -9.44 26.16 -17.21
C LEU A 171 -9.09 26.93 -18.47
N VAL A 172 -9.52 28.19 -18.52
CA VAL A 172 -9.07 29.17 -19.52
C VAL A 172 -8.31 30.26 -18.76
N ASN A 173 -7.06 30.51 -19.16
CA ASN A 173 -6.19 31.51 -18.53
C ASN A 173 -6.06 31.35 -17.00
N ASN A 174 -5.92 30.12 -16.52
CA ASN A 174 -5.87 29.77 -15.08
C ASN A 174 -7.13 30.10 -14.27
N THR A 175 -8.25 30.39 -14.92
CA THR A 175 -9.53 30.64 -14.26
C THR A 175 -10.50 29.52 -14.61
N LEU A 176 -11.16 28.94 -13.58
CA LEU A 176 -12.24 27.98 -13.78
C LEU A 176 -13.47 28.68 -14.36
N ILE A 177 -13.86 28.29 -15.57
CA ILE A 177 -15.06 28.79 -16.23
C ILE A 177 -16.10 27.66 -16.22
N GLY A 178 -17.14 27.82 -15.42
CA GLY A 178 -18.25 26.88 -15.32
C GLY A 178 -18.10 25.79 -14.25
N ASN A 179 -19.02 24.85 -14.24
CA ASN A 179 -19.04 23.73 -13.31
C ASN A 179 -18.02 22.67 -13.70
N SER A 180 -17.33 22.10 -12.73
CA SER A 180 -16.42 20.97 -12.93
C SER A 180 -16.95 19.73 -12.23
N TYR A 181 -16.66 18.56 -12.80
CA TYR A 181 -16.98 17.27 -12.21
C TYR A 181 -15.82 16.29 -12.41
N ALA A 182 -15.75 15.33 -11.51
CA ALA A 182 -14.77 14.24 -11.60
C ALA A 182 -15.49 12.89 -11.51
N ILE A 183 -15.07 11.97 -12.34
CA ILE A 183 -15.55 10.59 -12.33
C ILE A 183 -14.37 9.70 -11.98
N ARG A 184 -14.55 8.83 -10.99
CA ARG A 184 -13.55 7.81 -10.62
C ARG A 184 -14.22 6.44 -10.66
N PHE A 185 -13.57 5.52 -11.32
CA PHE A 185 -13.96 4.13 -11.41
C PHE A 185 -12.80 3.26 -10.96
N ASN A 186 -13.03 2.35 -10.00
CA ASN A 186 -12.04 1.42 -9.49
C ASN A 186 -12.61 0.00 -9.53
N VAL A 187 -11.79 -0.93 -9.99
CA VAL A 187 -12.06 -2.38 -9.92
C VAL A 187 -10.83 -3.05 -9.32
N GLU A 188 -11.04 -3.88 -8.34
CA GLU A 188 -10.00 -4.67 -7.69
C GLU A 188 -10.43 -6.13 -7.61
N SER A 189 -9.47 -7.03 -7.81
CA SER A 189 -9.63 -8.46 -7.62
C SER A 189 -8.54 -8.98 -6.71
N ALA A 190 -8.92 -9.68 -5.65
CA ALA A 190 -8.00 -10.24 -4.66
C ALA A 190 -8.12 -11.77 -4.66
N GLY A 191 -6.97 -12.45 -4.44
CA GLY A 191 -6.90 -13.93 -4.34
C GLY A 191 -6.80 -14.67 -5.67
N ASN A 192 -7.34 -14.16 -6.76
CA ASN A 192 -7.41 -14.85 -8.05
C ASN A 192 -6.04 -15.17 -8.65
N LEU A 193 -5.04 -14.31 -8.43
CA LEU A 193 -3.68 -14.57 -8.89
C LEU A 193 -3.04 -15.74 -8.16
N LEU A 194 -3.23 -15.85 -6.85
CA LEU A 194 -2.71 -17.00 -6.07
C LEU A 194 -3.36 -18.30 -6.51
N TYR A 195 -4.67 -18.28 -6.79
CA TYR A 195 -5.39 -19.44 -7.31
C TYR A 195 -4.85 -19.84 -8.70
N ALA A 196 -4.70 -18.90 -9.62
CA ALA A 196 -4.14 -19.15 -10.95
C ALA A 196 -2.71 -19.71 -10.91
N PHE A 197 -1.86 -19.18 -10.01
CA PHE A 197 -0.51 -19.72 -9.82
C PHE A 197 -0.50 -21.12 -9.19
N SER A 198 -1.42 -21.41 -8.27
CA SER A 198 -1.53 -22.74 -7.68
C SER A 198 -1.99 -23.78 -8.71
N GLU A 199 -2.91 -23.44 -9.59
CA GLU A 199 -3.31 -24.32 -10.71
C GLU A 199 -2.16 -24.55 -11.71
N LEU A 200 -1.44 -23.48 -12.08
CA LEU A 200 -0.27 -23.59 -12.96
C LEU A 200 0.86 -24.44 -12.37
N ALA A 201 1.05 -24.40 -11.04
CA ALA A 201 2.04 -25.20 -10.34
C ALA A 201 1.63 -26.68 -10.20
N HIS A 202 0.36 -26.99 -10.34
CA HIS A 202 -0.19 -28.37 -10.32
C HIS A 202 -0.40 -28.97 -11.73
N LEU A 203 -0.08 -28.23 -12.79
CA LEU A 203 -0.06 -28.79 -14.14
C LEU A 203 1.12 -29.78 -14.25
N PRO A 204 0.88 -31.03 -14.70
CA PRO A 204 1.86 -32.10 -14.78
C PRO A 204 2.96 -31.81 -15.82
#